data_45e356d91852895dd65009080d78c0ad
#
_entry.id   45e356d91852895dd65009080d78c0ad
#
_cell.length_a   1.000
_cell.length_b   1.000
_cell.length_c   1.000
_cell.angle_alpha   90.00
_cell.angle_beta   90.00
_cell.angle_gamma   90.00
#
_symmetry.space_group_name_H-M   'P 1'
#
loop_
_entity.id
_entity.type
_entity.pdbx_description
1 polymer ?
#
loop_
_entity_poly.entity_id
_entity_poly.type
_entity_poly.pdbx_seq_one_letter_code
_entity_poly.pdbx_strand_id
1 'polypeptide(L)'
;MENHSILLTEQGEDMTGKQRAALRAMANELQPIIFIGKEGITEQLINDANNALEARELVKGTVLKSNDLDARDVVQILCDELDAEPIQTIGRRFVIYRRSKEHPKIEL
;
A
#
# COMPACT_ATOMS: atom_id res chain seq x y z
N MET A 1 -20.45 -5.64 -17.47
CA MET A 1 -20.59 -5.49 -17.16
C MET A 1 -20.59 -5.39 -16.84
N GLU A 2 -20.35 -5.38 -16.57
CA GLU A 2 -20.40 -5.09 -16.02
C GLU A 2 -20.26 -4.91 -15.58
N ASN A 3 -20.09 -4.72 -15.38
CA ASN A 3 -19.93 -4.33 -14.73
C ASN A 3 -19.60 -4.28 -14.43
N HIS A 4 -19.28 -4.06 -14.16
CA HIS A 4 -18.98 -3.68 -13.62
C HIS A 4 -18.80 -3.55 -13.22
N SER A 5 -18.77 -3.54 -13.24
CA SER A 5 -18.69 -3.23 -12.63
C SER A 5 -18.63 -3.36 -12.03
N ILE A 6 -18.75 -3.22 -11.85
CA ILE A 6 -18.65 -3.47 -11.17
C ILE A 6 -18.27 -3.89 -10.61
N LEU A 7 -18.02 -3.81 -10.27
CA LEU A 7 -17.61 -4.18 -9.55
C LEU A 7 -16.88 -4.18 -9.29
N LEU A 8 -16.43 -3.85 -9.26
CA LEU A 8 -15.81 -3.73 -8.90
C LEU A 8 -15.35 -3.66 -8.28
N THR A 9 -15.53 -3.29 -8.24
CA THR A 9 -15.28 -3.20 -7.66
C THR A 9 -14.91 -2.96 -6.58
N GLU A 10 -15.60 -2.55 -5.85
CA GLU A 10 -15.05 -2.67 -4.51
C GLU A 10 -13.55 -2.61 -4.47
N GLN A 11 -12.92 -2.81 -5.52
CA GLN A 11 -11.46 -2.80 -5.65
C GLN A 11 -10.90 -1.41 -5.66
N GLY A 12 -9.61 -1.31 -5.43
CA GLY A 12 -8.91 -0.05 -5.45
C GLY A 12 -9.03 0.70 -6.75
N GLU A 13 -9.21 -0.01 -7.85
CA GLU A 13 -9.33 0.66 -9.13
C GLU A 13 -10.54 1.57 -9.17
N ASP A 14 -11.48 1.35 -8.27
CA ASP A 14 -12.66 2.20 -8.17
C ASP A 14 -12.46 3.38 -7.25
N MET A 15 -11.28 3.51 -6.70
CA MET A 15 -10.97 4.58 -5.77
C MET A 15 -10.96 5.93 -6.50
N THR A 16 -11.70 6.89 -5.95
CA THR A 16 -11.76 8.23 -6.53
C THR A 16 -10.53 9.05 -6.18
N GLY A 17 -10.32 10.14 -6.93
CA GLY A 17 -9.25 11.07 -6.61
C GLY A 17 -9.39 11.66 -5.23
N LYS A 18 -10.63 11.91 -4.81
CA LYS A 18 -10.92 12.45 -3.49
C LYS A 18 -10.51 11.45 -2.40
N GLN A 19 -10.80 10.18 -2.60
CA GLN A 19 -10.43 9.14 -1.66
C GLN A 19 -8.91 9.01 -1.57
N ARG A 20 -8.22 9.06 -2.71
CA ARG A 20 -6.75 9.01 -2.72
C ARG A 20 -6.17 10.20 -1.99
N ALA A 21 -6.74 11.39 -2.18
CA ALA A 21 -6.26 12.58 -1.50
C ALA A 21 -6.45 12.46 0.01
N ALA A 22 -7.57 11.89 0.45
CA ALA A 22 -7.83 11.68 1.86
C ALA A 22 -6.78 10.73 2.46
N LEU A 23 -6.45 9.66 1.74
CA LEU A 23 -5.46 8.70 2.21
C LEU A 23 -4.06 9.31 2.26
N ARG A 24 -3.71 10.15 1.28
CA ARG A 24 -2.42 10.85 1.31
C ARG A 24 -2.33 11.78 2.51
N ALA A 25 -3.42 12.46 2.83
CA ALA A 25 -3.45 13.35 3.98
C ALA A 25 -3.26 12.57 5.29
N MET A 26 -3.93 11.44 5.41
CA MET A 26 -3.76 10.58 6.58
C MET A 26 -2.33 10.08 6.71
N ALA A 27 -1.70 9.77 5.57
CA ALA A 27 -0.35 9.21 5.56
C ALA A 27 0.69 10.20 6.07
N ASN A 28 0.41 11.50 6.00
CA ASN A 28 1.35 12.50 6.50
C ASN A 28 1.62 12.33 8.01
N GLU A 29 0.67 11.74 8.73
CA GLU A 29 0.80 11.53 10.17
C GLU A 29 1.49 10.22 10.51
N LEU A 30 1.74 9.37 9.51
CA LEU A 30 2.27 8.03 9.76
C LEU A 30 3.78 8.00 9.69
N GLN A 31 4.36 7.10 10.48
CA GLN A 31 5.78 6.78 10.40
C GLN A 31 5.95 5.56 9.51
N PRO A 32 7.06 5.48 8.77
CA PRO A 32 7.35 4.25 8.01
C PRO A 32 7.50 3.07 8.95
N ILE A 33 6.89 1.95 8.60
CA ILE A 33 7.00 0.72 9.37
C ILE A 33 7.48 -0.45 8.52
N ILE A 34 7.54 -0.30 7.21
CA ILE A 34 8.07 -1.31 6.31
C ILE A 34 9.38 -0.77 5.74
N PHE A 35 10.45 -1.55 5.84
CA PHE A 35 11.77 -1.12 5.39
C PHE A 35 12.34 -2.16 4.45
N ILE A 36 12.58 -1.78 3.19
CA ILE A 36 13.19 -2.66 2.22
C ILE A 36 14.67 -2.37 2.19
N GLY A 37 15.45 -3.29 2.78
CA GLY A 37 16.89 -3.15 2.85
C GLY A 37 17.59 -3.99 1.81
N LYS A 38 18.83 -4.33 2.11
CA LYS A 38 19.71 -5.02 1.18
C LYS A 38 19.17 -6.40 0.75
N GLU A 39 18.38 -7.04 1.60
CA GLU A 39 17.78 -8.33 1.29
C GLU A 39 16.67 -8.24 0.23
N GLY A 40 16.14 -7.05 0.01
CA GLY A 40 15.08 -6.85 -0.95
C GLY A 40 13.72 -7.29 -0.43
N ILE A 41 12.88 -7.74 -1.35
CA ILE A 41 11.52 -8.15 -1.00
C ILE A 41 11.54 -9.66 -0.73
N THR A 42 11.59 -10.01 0.55
CA THR A 42 11.63 -11.40 1.01
C THR A 42 10.23 -11.85 1.37
N GLU A 43 10.08 -13.16 1.56
CA GLU A 43 8.81 -13.71 2.05
C GLU A 43 8.43 -13.11 3.40
N GLN A 44 9.43 -12.92 4.26
CA GLN A 44 9.19 -12.33 5.58
C GLN A 44 8.64 -10.90 5.42
N LEU A 45 9.23 -10.14 4.51
CA LEU A 45 8.77 -8.78 4.26
C LEU A 45 7.32 -8.77 3.75
N ILE A 46 7.00 -9.67 2.83
CA ILE A 46 5.63 -9.79 2.31
C ILE A 46 4.66 -10.10 3.45
N ASN A 47 5.03 -11.04 4.33
CA ASN A 47 4.18 -11.39 5.46
C ASN A 47 4.01 -10.21 6.42
N ASP A 48 5.08 -9.48 6.69
CA ASP A 48 5.02 -8.32 7.57
C ASP A 48 4.11 -7.25 6.98
N ALA A 49 4.24 -7.00 5.68
CA ALA A 49 3.41 -6.02 5.01
C ALA A 49 1.94 -6.44 4.99
N ASN A 50 1.69 -7.74 4.78
CA ASN A 50 0.33 -8.26 4.81
C ASN A 50 -0.31 -8.04 6.17
N ASN A 51 0.42 -8.36 7.23
CA ASN A 51 -0.08 -8.18 8.60
C ASN A 51 -0.32 -6.72 8.91
N ALA A 52 0.57 -5.86 8.46
CA ALA A 52 0.43 -4.41 8.67
C ALA A 52 -0.80 -3.86 7.96
N LEU A 53 -1.02 -4.28 6.71
CA LEU A 53 -2.19 -3.84 5.96
C LEU A 53 -3.48 -4.34 6.60
N GLU A 54 -3.47 -5.57 7.07
CA GLU A 54 -4.67 -6.11 7.74
C GLU A 54 -4.98 -5.35 9.02
N ALA A 55 -3.94 -4.98 9.77
CA ALA A 55 -4.11 -4.29 11.04
C ALA A 55 -4.40 -2.80 10.90
N ARG A 56 -3.82 -2.15 9.90
CA ARG A 56 -3.81 -0.68 9.81
C ARG A 56 -4.46 -0.12 8.56
N GLU A 57 -4.57 -0.91 7.51
CA GLU A 57 -5.12 -0.56 6.20
C GLU A 57 -4.23 0.41 5.42
N LEU A 58 -3.70 1.45 6.05
CA LEU A 58 -2.82 2.42 5.41
C LEU A 58 -1.43 2.28 6.00
N VAL A 59 -0.45 2.01 5.16
CA VAL A 59 0.90 1.67 5.60
C VAL A 59 1.93 2.47 4.82
N LYS A 60 2.91 3.00 5.54
CA LYS A 60 4.02 3.74 4.95
C LYS A 60 5.29 2.90 5.02
N GLY A 61 6.09 2.96 3.98
CA GLY A 61 7.35 2.24 3.93
C GLY A 61 8.47 3.06 3.32
N THR A 62 9.67 2.53 3.40
CA THR A 62 10.87 3.18 2.87
C THR A 62 11.78 2.14 2.23
N VAL A 63 12.31 2.46 1.06
CA VAL A 63 13.37 1.67 0.45
C VAL A 63 14.68 2.27 0.93
N LEU A 64 15.45 1.48 1.67
CA LEU A 64 16.69 1.97 2.25
C LEU A 64 17.77 2.12 1.19
N LYS A 65 18.75 2.96 1.47
CA LYS A 65 19.84 3.24 0.54
C LYS A 65 20.67 2.01 0.20
N SER A 66 20.64 1.00 1.07
CA SER A 66 21.36 -0.23 0.81
C SER A 66 20.74 -1.08 -0.29
N ASN A 67 19.60 -0.66 -0.82
CA ASN A 67 18.91 -1.38 -1.89
C ASN A 67 18.84 -0.49 -3.13
N ASP A 68 19.12 -1.08 -4.29
CA ASP A 68 19.13 -0.36 -5.55
C ASP A 68 17.77 -0.29 -6.24
N LEU A 69 16.76 -0.96 -5.67
CA LEU A 69 15.45 -0.99 -6.29
C LEU A 69 14.79 0.39 -6.24
N ASP A 70 14.12 0.73 -7.32
CA ASP A 70 13.32 1.94 -7.38
C ASP A 70 12.08 1.72 -6.51
N ALA A 71 11.71 2.73 -5.73
CA ALA A 71 10.55 2.63 -4.85
C ALA A 71 9.26 2.32 -5.62
N ARG A 72 9.13 2.81 -6.85
CA ARG A 72 7.94 2.52 -7.67
C ARG A 72 7.85 1.05 -8.02
N ASP A 73 9.01 0.44 -8.33
CA ASP A 73 9.03 -0.99 -8.65
C ASP A 73 8.69 -1.82 -7.43
N VAL A 74 9.22 -1.43 -6.27
CA VAL A 74 8.90 -2.09 -5.00
C VAL A 74 7.40 -2.03 -4.72
N VAL A 75 6.81 -0.85 -4.88
CA VAL A 75 5.38 -0.65 -4.64
C VAL A 75 4.55 -1.53 -5.57
N GLN A 76 4.95 -1.60 -6.85
CA GLN A 76 4.21 -2.41 -7.81
C GLN A 76 4.24 -3.89 -7.40
N ILE A 77 5.40 -4.38 -7.02
CA ILE A 77 5.54 -5.77 -6.59
C ILE A 77 4.70 -6.04 -5.34
N LEU A 78 4.79 -5.15 -4.35
CA LEU A 78 4.05 -5.33 -3.11
C LEU A 78 2.54 -5.29 -3.34
N CYS A 79 2.08 -4.34 -4.15
CA CYS A 79 0.66 -4.19 -4.40
C CYS A 79 0.12 -5.38 -5.19
N ASP A 80 0.90 -5.91 -6.13
CA ASP A 80 0.49 -7.08 -6.88
C ASP A 80 0.40 -8.31 -5.98
N GLU A 81 1.39 -8.49 -5.09
CA GLU A 81 1.42 -9.64 -4.18
C GLU A 81 0.33 -9.57 -3.12
N LEU A 82 0.02 -8.38 -2.65
CA LEU A 82 -0.84 -8.19 -1.49
C LEU A 82 -2.24 -7.70 -1.85
N ASP A 83 -2.49 -7.51 -3.12
CA ASP A 83 -3.77 -6.98 -3.58
C ASP A 83 -4.05 -5.62 -2.94
N ALA A 84 -3.02 -4.79 -2.91
CA ALA A 84 -3.08 -3.47 -2.31
C ALA A 84 -3.05 -2.39 -3.37
N GLU A 85 -3.38 -1.18 -2.95
CA GLU A 85 -3.47 -0.01 -3.84
C GLU A 85 -2.30 0.91 -3.58
N PRO A 86 -1.54 1.33 -4.60
CA PRO A 86 -0.47 2.31 -4.40
C PRO A 86 -1.10 3.69 -4.22
N ILE A 87 -0.74 4.36 -3.14
CA ILE A 87 -1.33 5.67 -2.82
C ILE A 87 -0.36 6.78 -3.16
N GLN A 88 0.92 6.60 -2.84
CA GLN A 88 1.90 7.67 -3.06
C GLN A 88 3.30 7.06 -3.08
N THR A 89 4.15 7.61 -3.94
CA THR A 89 5.57 7.27 -3.94
C THR A 89 6.34 8.58 -4.10
N ILE A 90 7.12 8.94 -3.09
CA ILE A 90 7.94 10.15 -3.11
C ILE A 90 9.36 9.75 -2.71
N GLY A 91 10.29 9.87 -3.66
CA GLY A 91 11.66 9.48 -3.41
C GLY A 91 11.73 8.01 -3.04
N ARG A 92 12.25 7.72 -1.87
CA ARG A 92 12.39 6.35 -1.38
C ARG A 92 11.22 5.92 -0.49
N ARG A 93 10.28 6.82 -0.23
CA ARG A 93 9.13 6.50 0.64
C ARG A 93 7.90 6.19 -0.19
N PHE A 94 7.06 5.33 0.35
CA PHE A 94 5.82 4.96 -0.32
C PHE A 94 4.71 4.75 0.69
N VAL A 95 3.48 4.81 0.17
CA VAL A 95 2.26 4.58 0.95
C VAL A 95 1.40 3.62 0.16
N ILE A 96 0.93 2.58 0.82
CA ILE A 96 0.02 1.61 0.20
C ILE A 96 -1.20 1.43 1.09
N TYR A 97 -2.29 0.99 0.49
CA TYR A 97 -3.57 0.85 1.19
C TYR A 97 -4.25 -0.45 0.78
N ARG A 98 -4.88 -1.10 1.76
CA ARG A 98 -5.77 -2.22 1.50
C ARG A 98 -6.79 -2.27 2.63
N ARG A 99 -8.07 -2.38 2.26
CA ARG A 99 -9.13 -2.51 3.26
C ARG A 99 -8.92 -3.79 4.06
N SER A 100 -9.04 -3.70 5.38
CA SER A 100 -8.94 -4.85 6.26
C SER A 100 -10.13 -5.77 6.02
N LYS A 101 -9.89 -7.07 6.05
CA LYS A 101 -10.95 -8.06 5.86
C LYS A 101 -11.79 -8.22 7.13
N GLU A 102 -11.12 -8.17 8.27
CA GLU A 102 -11.77 -8.46 9.55
C GLU A 102 -12.25 -7.21 10.26
N HIS A 103 -11.45 -6.14 10.23
CA HIS A 103 -11.71 -4.96 11.04
C HIS A 103 -11.45 -3.67 10.27
N PRO A 104 -12.28 -3.34 9.28
CA PRO A 104 -12.10 -2.07 8.54
C PRO A 104 -12.17 -0.89 9.49
N LYS A 105 -11.23 0.04 9.35
CA LYS A 105 -11.11 1.20 10.23
C LYS A 105 -11.26 2.51 9.51
N ILE A 106 -10.75 2.58 8.28
CA ILE A 106 -10.75 3.82 7.53
C ILE A 106 -12.01 3.89 6.69
N GLU A 107 -12.73 4.98 6.83
CA GLU A 107 -13.92 5.22 6.03
C GLU A 107 -13.60 6.15 4.89
N LEU A 108 -13.92 5.72 3.68
CA LEU A 108 -13.64 6.52 2.50
C LEU A 108 -14.89 7.05 1.81
#